data_f867b9ff997fa7dc851e814c2db5b4da
#
_entry.id   f867b9ff997fa7dc851e814c2db5b4da
#
_cell.length_a   1.000
_cell.length_b   1.000
_cell.length_c   1.000
_cell.angle_alpha   90.00
_cell.angle_beta   90.00
_cell.angle_gamma   90.00
#
_symmetry.space_group_name_H-M   'P 1'
#
loop_
_entity.id
_entity.type
_entity.pdbx_description
1 polymer ?
#
loop_
_entity_poly.entity_id
_entity_poly.type
_entity_poly.pdbx_seq_one_letter_code
_entity_poly.pdbx_strand_id
1 'polypeptide(L)'
;MPTTGVATMSDADSASTAGLPAGVERHAFDGPSRLATRGEPVYGEPTDGEWRAWNPNRSKLGAMLEHGMDTGLSGGETVLYLGAASGTTVSHVADFAGPTYAVEFAARPARDLLETAESRPRLFPLLKDARKPDTYAHVVESDVDAIVQDVATRGQARVALENARFLGDDGRLLLAVKARSEDVTRDPDAVFADVRAELEASYELLETRRLEPYHADHLGVVARPR
;
A
#
# COMPACT_ATOMS: atom_id res chain seq x y z
N MET A 1 20.51 53.02 -14.16
CA MET A 1 19.43 52.32 -13.49
C MET A 1 19.27 50.97 -14.14
N PRO A 2 19.75 49.86 -13.58
CA PRO A 2 19.46 48.50 -14.08
C PRO A 2 18.14 48.02 -13.46
N THR A 3 17.21 47.61 -14.30
CA THR A 3 15.95 46.97 -13.95
C THR A 3 16.21 45.52 -13.55
N THR A 4 15.90 45.23 -12.30
CA THR A 4 15.93 43.90 -11.69
C THR A 4 14.79 43.06 -12.30
N GLY A 5 15.15 42.06 -13.12
CA GLY A 5 14.21 41.07 -13.60
C GLY A 5 13.85 40.11 -12.46
N VAL A 6 12.59 40.12 -12.03
CA VAL A 6 12.02 39.11 -11.16
C VAL A 6 11.83 37.85 -12.01
N ALA A 7 12.57 36.80 -11.70
CA ALA A 7 12.34 35.50 -12.27
C ALA A 7 10.98 34.96 -11.77
N THR A 8 10.03 34.84 -12.66
CA THR A 8 8.77 34.14 -12.40
C THR A 8 9.07 32.65 -12.29
N MET A 9 8.90 32.08 -11.10
CA MET A 9 8.86 30.63 -10.91
C MET A 9 7.73 30.07 -11.78
N SER A 10 8.06 29.09 -12.59
CA SER A 10 7.17 28.44 -13.53
C SER A 10 6.12 27.61 -12.76
N ASP A 11 4.84 27.85 -13.09
CA ASP A 11 3.64 27.15 -12.55
C ASP A 11 3.52 25.66 -12.94
N ALA A 12 4.64 25.00 -13.28
CA ALA A 12 4.66 23.59 -13.73
C ALA A 12 4.86 22.58 -12.59
N ASP A 13 5.08 23.01 -11.35
CA ASP A 13 5.47 22.12 -10.24
C ASP A 13 4.38 21.95 -9.13
N SER A 14 3.19 22.45 -9.35
CA SER A 14 2.04 22.14 -8.49
C SER A 14 1.28 20.88 -8.96
N ALA A 15 1.98 19.77 -9.23
CA ALA A 15 1.33 18.47 -9.32
C ALA A 15 0.72 18.18 -7.94
N SER A 16 -0.59 18.27 -7.90
CA SER A 16 -1.46 18.22 -6.72
C SER A 16 -1.01 17.16 -5.70
N THR A 17 -0.65 17.59 -4.49
CA THR A 17 -0.55 16.74 -3.28
C THR A 17 -1.93 16.44 -2.69
N ALA A 18 -3.00 16.89 -3.34
CA ALA A 18 -4.36 16.63 -2.92
C ALA A 18 -4.63 15.12 -2.94
N GLY A 19 -4.92 14.55 -1.77
CA GLY A 19 -5.25 13.12 -1.60
C GLY A 19 -4.09 12.22 -1.18
N LEU A 20 -2.86 12.75 -0.96
CA LEU A 20 -1.77 11.95 -0.39
C LEU A 20 -1.81 11.96 1.14
N PRO A 21 -1.45 10.84 1.82
CA PRO A 21 -1.32 10.80 3.28
C PRO A 21 -0.28 11.81 3.78
N ALA A 22 -0.47 12.36 4.98
CA ALA A 22 0.58 13.14 5.64
C ALA A 22 1.85 12.29 5.81
N GLY A 23 3.00 12.83 5.39
CA GLY A 23 4.27 12.09 5.34
C GLY A 23 4.56 11.43 3.98
N VAL A 24 3.62 11.51 3.04
CA VAL A 24 3.84 11.16 1.63
C VAL A 24 3.78 12.44 0.80
N GLU A 25 4.78 12.70 0.00
CA GLU A 25 4.76 13.87 -0.89
C GLU A 25 5.41 13.55 -2.26
N ARG A 26 5.37 14.52 -3.14
CA ARG A 26 6.11 14.46 -4.41
C ARG A 26 7.43 15.17 -4.23
N HIS A 27 8.53 14.42 -4.38
CA HIS A 27 9.89 14.90 -4.23
C HIS A 27 10.73 14.66 -5.48
N ALA A 28 11.62 15.59 -5.82
CA ALA A 28 12.49 15.47 -6.98
C ALA A 28 13.80 14.74 -6.60
N PHE A 29 14.15 13.68 -7.32
CA PHE A 29 15.39 12.91 -7.18
C PHE A 29 16.15 12.96 -8.49
N ASP A 30 16.97 13.98 -8.73
CA ASP A 30 17.74 14.16 -9.99
C ASP A 30 16.88 13.94 -11.26
N GLY A 31 15.66 14.50 -11.28
CA GLY A 31 14.72 14.32 -12.39
C GLY A 31 13.28 14.65 -12.01
N PRO A 32 12.30 14.03 -12.69
CA PRO A 32 10.88 14.26 -12.41
C PRO A 32 10.52 13.93 -10.96
N SER A 33 9.60 14.71 -10.41
CA SER A 33 9.03 14.48 -9.08
C SER A 33 8.33 13.11 -8.99
N ARG A 34 8.54 12.39 -7.87
CA ARG A 34 8.00 11.05 -7.59
C ARG A 34 7.38 11.02 -6.21
N LEU A 35 6.52 10.04 -5.95
CA LEU A 35 6.10 9.74 -4.58
C LEU A 35 7.32 9.47 -3.71
N ALA A 36 7.31 9.98 -2.51
CA ALA A 36 8.38 9.83 -1.53
C ALA A 36 7.84 9.75 -0.11
N THR A 37 8.60 9.08 0.75
CA THR A 37 8.43 9.05 2.21
C THR A 37 9.75 9.37 2.89
N ARG A 38 9.72 9.68 4.19
CA ARG A 38 10.93 9.90 4.98
C ARG A 38 11.30 8.64 5.73
N GLY A 39 12.55 8.16 5.55
CA GLY A 39 13.03 6.99 6.24
C GLY A 39 14.29 6.40 5.61
N GLU A 40 14.85 5.38 6.27
CA GLU A 40 16.01 4.65 5.76
C GLU A 40 15.68 3.86 4.49
N PRO A 41 16.54 3.86 3.46
CA PRO A 41 16.33 3.11 2.24
C PRO A 41 16.29 1.59 2.51
N VAL A 42 15.49 0.86 1.71
CA VAL A 42 15.25 -0.59 1.91
C VAL A 42 15.68 -1.42 0.71
N TYR A 43 15.44 -0.94 -0.53
CA TYR A 43 15.61 -1.74 -1.73
C TYR A 43 16.49 -1.06 -2.79
N GLY A 44 17.31 -0.08 -2.39
CA GLY A 44 18.20 0.69 -3.28
C GLY A 44 17.45 1.75 -4.08
N GLU A 45 16.35 2.26 -3.57
CA GLU A 45 15.63 3.39 -4.11
C GLU A 45 16.44 4.69 -4.02
N PRO A 46 16.24 5.66 -4.93
CA PRO A 46 16.87 6.98 -4.84
C PRO A 46 16.52 7.68 -3.53
N THR A 47 17.51 8.38 -2.96
CA THR A 47 17.36 9.16 -1.72
C THR A 47 17.87 10.58 -1.93
N ASP A 48 17.27 11.53 -1.18
CA ASP A 48 17.74 12.92 -1.07
C ASP A 48 17.44 13.42 0.36
N GLY A 49 18.50 13.60 1.17
CA GLY A 49 18.37 13.85 2.59
C GLY A 49 17.62 12.72 3.30
N GLU A 50 16.52 13.04 3.97
CA GLU A 50 15.65 12.05 4.64
C GLU A 50 14.61 11.41 3.69
N TRP A 51 14.46 11.95 2.47
CA TRP A 51 13.49 11.48 1.51
C TRP A 51 14.01 10.28 0.74
N ARG A 52 13.12 9.31 0.51
CA ARG A 52 13.36 8.14 -0.33
C ARG A 52 12.21 7.93 -1.31
N ALA A 53 12.55 7.61 -2.56
CA ALA A 53 11.59 7.49 -3.65
C ALA A 53 10.71 6.25 -3.49
N TRP A 54 9.40 6.43 -3.55
CA TRP A 54 8.43 5.33 -3.56
C TRP A 54 8.08 4.94 -5.01
N ASN A 55 8.65 3.84 -5.47
CA ASN A 55 8.51 3.41 -6.86
C ASN A 55 7.18 2.65 -7.09
N PRO A 56 6.22 3.22 -7.84
CA PRO A 56 4.93 2.59 -8.11
C PRO A 56 5.06 1.30 -8.94
N ASN A 57 6.14 1.11 -9.70
CA ASN A 57 6.38 -0.15 -10.42
C ASN A 57 6.79 -1.31 -9.49
N ARG A 58 7.13 -1.02 -8.24
CA ARG A 58 7.48 -2.00 -7.22
C ARG A 58 6.47 -2.09 -6.09
N SER A 59 5.44 -1.25 -6.11
CA SER A 59 4.44 -1.11 -5.05
C SER A 59 3.06 -0.89 -5.63
N LYS A 60 2.13 -1.84 -5.42
CA LYS A 60 0.76 -1.69 -5.87
C LYS A 60 0.04 -0.56 -5.12
N LEU A 61 0.30 -0.40 -3.82
CA LEU A 61 -0.22 0.75 -3.07
C LEU A 61 0.35 2.07 -3.60
N GLY A 62 1.65 2.12 -3.91
CA GLY A 62 2.25 3.27 -4.59
C GLY A 62 1.60 3.55 -5.95
N ALA A 63 1.24 2.51 -6.72
CA ALA A 63 0.50 2.65 -7.97
C ALA A 63 -0.93 3.15 -7.74
N MET A 64 -1.64 2.71 -6.69
CA MET A 64 -2.95 3.27 -6.33
C MET A 64 -2.85 4.78 -6.04
N LEU A 65 -1.85 5.21 -5.26
CA LEU A 65 -1.61 6.63 -4.96
C LEU A 65 -1.24 7.43 -6.21
N GLU A 66 -0.40 6.90 -7.11
CA GLU A 66 -0.08 7.55 -8.39
C GLU A 66 -1.30 7.69 -9.31
N HIS A 67 -2.23 6.75 -9.23
CA HIS A 67 -3.52 6.84 -9.92
C HIS A 67 -4.49 7.81 -9.26
N GLY A 68 -4.15 8.40 -8.10
CA GLY A 68 -5.02 9.31 -7.34
C GLY A 68 -6.24 8.61 -6.75
N MET A 69 -6.14 7.31 -6.44
CA MET A 69 -7.22 6.61 -5.74
C MET A 69 -7.38 7.16 -4.33
N ASP A 70 -8.63 7.35 -3.90
CA ASP A 70 -8.94 7.77 -2.53
C ASP A 70 -8.76 6.58 -1.56
N THR A 71 -7.52 6.37 -1.11
CA THR A 71 -7.18 5.28 -0.20
C THR A 71 -7.75 5.46 1.22
N GLY A 72 -8.20 6.66 1.57
CA GLY A 72 -8.61 7.00 2.93
C GLY A 72 -7.46 7.07 3.94
N LEU A 73 -6.20 6.87 3.50
CA LEU A 73 -5.04 7.06 4.37
C LEU A 73 -4.76 8.55 4.52
N SER A 74 -4.56 9.01 5.74
CA SER A 74 -4.29 10.41 6.09
C SER A 74 -2.94 10.60 6.81
N GLY A 75 -2.36 9.52 7.33
CA GLY A 75 -1.13 9.46 8.11
C GLY A 75 -1.41 9.23 9.59
N GLY A 76 -0.69 8.29 10.19
CA GLY A 76 -0.84 7.91 11.61
C GLY A 76 -1.76 6.72 11.86
N GLU A 77 -2.36 6.12 10.83
CA GLU A 77 -3.26 4.96 10.93
C GLU A 77 -2.58 3.73 11.54
N THR A 78 -3.31 2.96 12.32
CA THR A 78 -2.96 1.56 12.65
C THR A 78 -3.25 0.70 11.43
N VAL A 79 -2.23 0.03 10.90
CA VAL A 79 -2.31 -0.72 9.64
C VAL A 79 -2.04 -2.21 9.87
N LEU A 80 -2.91 -3.07 9.33
CA LEU A 80 -2.62 -4.49 9.12
C LEU A 80 -2.23 -4.70 7.66
N TYR A 81 -0.96 -5.03 7.42
CA TYR A 81 -0.42 -5.30 6.09
C TYR A 81 -0.31 -6.81 5.84
N LEU A 82 -1.04 -7.32 4.87
CA LEU A 82 -1.08 -8.73 4.49
C LEU A 82 -0.26 -8.97 3.22
N GLY A 83 0.79 -9.79 3.32
CA GLY A 83 1.73 -10.05 2.22
C GLY A 83 2.85 -9.02 2.15
N ALA A 84 3.53 -8.78 3.27
CA ALA A 84 4.56 -7.74 3.39
C ALA A 84 5.85 -8.04 2.59
N ALA A 85 6.05 -9.29 2.19
CA ALA A 85 7.25 -9.77 1.50
C ALA A 85 8.55 -9.30 2.22
N SER A 86 9.53 -8.77 1.49
CA SER A 86 10.79 -8.25 2.05
C SER A 86 10.73 -6.81 2.59
N GLY A 87 9.53 -6.22 2.66
CA GLY A 87 9.39 -4.88 3.24
C GLY A 87 9.30 -3.73 2.24
N THR A 88 9.43 -3.96 0.93
CA THR A 88 9.47 -2.90 -0.10
C THR A 88 8.34 -1.88 0.03
N THR A 89 7.08 -2.31 0.08
CA THR A 89 5.92 -1.41 0.20
C THR A 89 5.64 -1.04 1.65
N VAL A 90 5.64 -2.05 2.55
CA VAL A 90 5.26 -1.83 3.94
C VAL A 90 6.22 -0.91 4.68
N SER A 91 7.48 -0.82 4.26
CA SER A 91 8.42 0.16 4.82
C SER A 91 7.98 1.61 4.57
N HIS A 92 7.48 1.91 3.36
CA HIS A 92 6.91 3.22 3.06
C HIS A 92 5.66 3.49 3.89
N VAL A 93 4.79 2.48 4.07
CA VAL A 93 3.62 2.60 4.95
C VAL A 93 4.07 2.93 6.38
N ALA A 94 5.04 2.21 6.93
CA ALA A 94 5.56 2.43 8.28
C ALA A 94 6.26 3.78 8.49
N ASP A 95 6.69 4.44 7.41
CA ASP A 95 7.29 5.77 7.49
C ASP A 95 6.25 6.85 7.83
N PHE A 96 4.97 6.68 7.44
CA PHE A 96 3.93 7.68 7.67
C PHE A 96 2.77 7.20 8.56
N ALA A 97 2.52 5.89 8.61
CA ALA A 97 1.46 5.31 9.43
C ALA A 97 1.85 5.24 10.93
N GLY A 98 0.90 4.86 11.75
CA GLY A 98 1.07 4.46 13.15
C GLY A 98 1.61 3.03 13.27
N PRO A 99 1.12 2.25 14.25
CA PRO A 99 1.45 0.84 14.37
C PRO A 99 1.14 0.08 13.07
N THR A 100 2.13 -0.65 12.54
CA THR A 100 2.00 -1.37 11.28
C THR A 100 2.35 -2.84 11.50
N TYR A 101 1.33 -3.71 11.50
CA TYR A 101 1.48 -5.16 11.64
C TYR A 101 1.68 -5.78 10.26
N ALA A 102 2.86 -6.34 10.02
CA ALA A 102 3.27 -6.82 8.70
C ALA A 102 3.30 -8.35 8.64
N VAL A 103 2.27 -8.95 8.08
CA VAL A 103 2.13 -10.41 7.96
C VAL A 103 2.82 -10.91 6.71
N GLU A 104 3.79 -11.82 6.88
CA GLU A 104 4.47 -12.52 5.80
C GLU A 104 4.67 -14.00 6.20
N PHE A 105 4.32 -14.93 5.31
CA PHE A 105 4.39 -16.35 5.64
C PHE A 105 5.69 -17.02 5.19
N ALA A 106 6.36 -16.47 4.18
CA ALA A 106 7.57 -17.04 3.62
C ALA A 106 8.82 -16.62 4.44
N ALA A 107 9.54 -17.60 4.97
CA ALA A 107 10.65 -17.35 5.90
C ALA A 107 11.80 -16.53 5.30
N ARG A 108 12.06 -16.64 3.99
CA ARG A 108 13.15 -15.90 3.35
C ARG A 108 12.86 -14.40 3.27
N PRO A 109 11.74 -13.93 2.65
CA PRO A 109 11.43 -12.51 2.66
C PRO A 109 11.15 -11.96 4.07
N ALA A 110 10.64 -12.77 5.00
CA ALA A 110 10.46 -12.34 6.38
C ALA A 110 11.76 -11.98 7.10
N ARG A 111 12.91 -12.53 6.70
CA ARG A 111 14.22 -12.09 7.24
C ARG A 111 14.55 -10.67 6.82
N ASP A 112 14.40 -10.37 5.53
CA ASP A 112 14.64 -9.02 5.00
C ASP A 112 13.66 -8.01 5.62
N LEU A 113 12.41 -8.45 5.89
CA LEU A 113 11.42 -7.65 6.60
C LEU A 113 11.82 -7.35 8.04
N LEU A 114 12.42 -8.31 8.75
CA LEU A 114 12.96 -8.08 10.10
C LEU A 114 14.09 -7.03 10.09
N GLU A 115 15.02 -7.13 9.14
CA GLU A 115 16.07 -6.12 8.96
C GLU A 115 15.48 -4.73 8.66
N THR A 116 14.44 -4.67 7.80
CA THR A 116 13.69 -3.45 7.51
C THR A 116 13.07 -2.82 8.76
N ALA A 117 12.59 -3.66 9.70
CA ALA A 117 11.95 -3.19 10.93
C ALA A 117 12.93 -2.64 11.97
N GLU A 118 14.23 -2.97 11.90
CA GLU A 118 15.24 -2.47 12.87
C GLU A 118 15.28 -0.94 12.92
N SER A 119 15.09 -0.26 11.78
CA SER A 119 15.04 1.21 11.69
C SER A 119 13.62 1.79 11.81
N ARG A 120 12.59 0.96 12.03
CA ARG A 120 11.17 1.35 12.06
C ARG A 120 10.46 0.82 13.30
N PRO A 121 10.53 1.52 14.45
CA PRO A 121 10.04 1.03 15.74
C PRO A 121 8.52 0.76 15.78
N ARG A 122 7.76 1.24 14.79
CA ARG A 122 6.32 0.99 14.66
C ARG A 122 5.97 -0.08 13.64
N LEU A 123 6.97 -0.73 13.01
CA LEU A 123 6.78 -1.86 12.11
C LEU A 123 6.95 -3.18 12.88
N PHE A 124 5.90 -4.00 12.91
CA PHE A 124 5.84 -5.26 13.65
C PHE A 124 5.73 -6.45 12.68
N PRO A 125 6.86 -7.07 12.29
CA PRO A 125 6.86 -8.24 11.43
C PRO A 125 6.22 -9.46 12.11
N LEU A 126 5.31 -10.13 11.42
CA LEU A 126 4.62 -11.34 11.86
C LEU A 126 4.84 -12.47 10.84
N LEU A 127 5.70 -13.45 11.19
CA LEU A 127 5.87 -14.65 10.36
C LEU A 127 4.64 -15.56 10.51
N LYS A 128 3.58 -15.23 9.79
CA LYS A 128 2.27 -15.86 9.85
C LYS A 128 1.64 -15.94 8.47
N ASP A 129 0.65 -16.83 8.32
CA ASP A 129 -0.14 -16.98 7.09
C ASP A 129 -1.40 -16.10 7.17
N ALA A 130 -1.54 -15.13 6.26
CA ALA A 130 -2.71 -14.24 6.19
C ALA A 130 -4.05 -14.97 6.03
N ARG A 131 -4.04 -16.23 5.54
CA ARG A 131 -5.21 -17.11 5.45
C ARG A 131 -5.59 -17.73 6.80
N LYS A 132 -4.84 -17.46 7.86
CA LYS A 132 -5.05 -18.03 9.21
C LYS A 132 -5.02 -16.93 10.28
N PRO A 133 -5.98 -15.98 10.23
CA PRO A 133 -5.98 -14.81 11.09
C PRO A 133 -5.97 -15.14 12.60
N ASP A 134 -6.52 -16.28 13.01
CA ASP A 134 -6.50 -16.72 14.41
C ASP A 134 -5.07 -16.88 14.97
N THR A 135 -4.08 -17.13 14.10
CA THR A 135 -2.69 -17.35 14.54
C THR A 135 -1.97 -16.06 14.96
N TYR A 136 -2.53 -14.89 14.66
CA TYR A 136 -1.97 -13.58 15.02
C TYR A 136 -3.01 -12.60 15.64
N ALA A 137 -4.26 -13.05 15.84
CA ALA A 137 -5.29 -12.23 16.43
C ALA A 137 -4.97 -11.73 17.86
N HIS A 138 -4.08 -12.41 18.57
CA HIS A 138 -3.64 -12.02 19.90
C HIS A 138 -2.52 -10.94 19.90
N VAL A 139 -2.02 -10.58 18.72
CA VAL A 139 -0.94 -9.57 18.53
C VAL A 139 -1.48 -8.31 17.88
N VAL A 140 -2.35 -8.47 16.87
CA VAL A 140 -2.93 -7.34 16.14
C VAL A 140 -3.99 -6.68 17.03
N GLU A 141 -3.92 -5.36 17.14
CA GLU A 141 -4.94 -4.57 17.80
C GLU A 141 -6.30 -4.76 17.10
N SER A 142 -7.40 -4.70 17.86
CA SER A 142 -8.74 -4.59 17.31
C SER A 142 -8.93 -3.20 16.70
N ASP A 143 -9.82 -3.11 15.71
CA ASP A 143 -10.24 -1.85 15.10
C ASP A 143 -9.09 -1.10 14.42
N VAL A 144 -8.27 -1.83 13.61
CA VAL A 144 -7.26 -1.17 12.77
C VAL A 144 -7.94 -0.24 11.77
N ASP A 145 -7.29 0.88 11.47
CA ASP A 145 -7.82 1.90 10.55
C ASP A 145 -7.73 1.46 9.08
N ALA A 146 -6.76 0.62 8.76
CA ALA A 146 -6.59 0.13 7.39
C ALA A 146 -6.05 -1.31 7.33
N ILE A 147 -6.58 -2.08 6.37
CA ILE A 147 -5.98 -3.33 5.92
C ILE A 147 -5.43 -3.10 4.53
N VAL A 148 -4.12 -3.27 4.36
CA VAL A 148 -3.46 -3.28 3.05
C VAL A 148 -3.16 -4.72 2.67
N GLN A 149 -3.72 -5.22 1.57
CA GLN A 149 -3.52 -6.60 1.14
C GLN A 149 -2.87 -6.68 -0.23
N ASP A 150 -1.70 -7.30 -0.29
CA ASP A 150 -0.93 -7.62 -1.50
C ASP A 150 -0.43 -9.07 -1.44
N VAL A 151 -1.37 -10.02 -1.42
CA VAL A 151 -1.06 -11.45 -1.36
C VAL A 151 -1.11 -12.10 -2.74
N ALA A 152 -0.09 -12.90 -3.09
CA ALA A 152 -0.03 -13.64 -4.35
C ALA A 152 -0.55 -15.07 -4.16
N THR A 153 -1.82 -15.23 -3.80
CA THR A 153 -2.48 -16.54 -3.60
C THR A 153 -3.82 -16.60 -4.32
N ARG A 154 -4.39 -17.79 -4.45
CA ARG A 154 -5.81 -17.94 -4.80
C ARG A 154 -6.68 -17.56 -3.61
N GLY A 155 -7.91 -17.10 -3.89
CA GLY A 155 -8.88 -16.70 -2.88
C GLY A 155 -8.51 -15.37 -2.22
N GLN A 156 -8.05 -14.38 -2.98
CA GLN A 156 -7.64 -13.08 -2.44
C GLN A 156 -8.81 -12.36 -1.74
N ALA A 157 -10.04 -12.45 -2.31
CA ALA A 157 -11.23 -11.93 -1.66
C ALA A 157 -11.49 -12.63 -0.32
N ARG A 158 -11.38 -13.96 -0.28
CA ARG A 158 -11.56 -14.72 0.95
C ARG A 158 -10.58 -14.31 2.03
N VAL A 159 -9.29 -14.08 1.69
CA VAL A 159 -8.31 -13.56 2.67
C VAL A 159 -8.77 -12.23 3.24
N ALA A 160 -9.27 -11.32 2.41
CA ALA A 160 -9.79 -10.03 2.87
C ALA A 160 -11.00 -10.20 3.80
N LEU A 161 -11.94 -11.10 3.46
CA LEU A 161 -13.13 -11.40 4.27
C LEU A 161 -12.77 -12.02 5.62
N GLU A 162 -11.83 -12.96 5.67
CA GLU A 162 -11.38 -13.60 6.90
C GLU A 162 -10.65 -12.62 7.85
N ASN A 163 -10.00 -11.59 7.29
CA ASN A 163 -9.31 -10.54 8.05
C ASN A 163 -10.19 -9.32 8.36
N ALA A 164 -11.40 -9.23 7.82
CA ALA A 164 -12.35 -8.13 8.06
C ALA A 164 -12.58 -7.86 9.55
N ARG A 165 -12.48 -8.88 10.38
CA ARG A 165 -12.68 -8.81 11.83
C ARG A 165 -11.68 -7.89 12.58
N PHE A 166 -10.57 -7.52 11.95
CA PHE A 166 -9.61 -6.59 12.53
C PHE A 166 -9.89 -5.14 12.14
N LEU A 167 -10.67 -4.92 11.07
CA LEU A 167 -10.92 -3.60 10.53
C LEU A 167 -12.03 -2.89 11.34
N GLY A 168 -11.75 -1.66 11.77
CA GLY A 168 -12.74 -0.80 12.40
C GLY A 168 -13.88 -0.42 11.45
N ASP A 169 -15.02 -0.01 11.99
CA ASP A 169 -16.24 0.31 11.22
C ASP A 169 -16.00 1.40 10.14
N ASP A 170 -15.14 2.40 10.43
CA ASP A 170 -14.76 3.46 9.50
C ASP A 170 -13.48 3.13 8.70
N GLY A 171 -12.92 1.94 8.89
CA GLY A 171 -11.65 1.52 8.32
C GLY A 171 -11.71 1.30 6.81
N ARG A 172 -10.52 1.14 6.19
CA ARG A 172 -10.37 0.93 4.75
C ARG A 172 -9.66 -0.38 4.44
N LEU A 173 -10.22 -1.14 3.51
CA LEU A 173 -9.53 -2.23 2.83
C LEU A 173 -8.91 -1.69 1.54
N LEU A 174 -7.59 -1.82 1.42
CA LEU A 174 -6.80 -1.49 0.23
C LEU A 174 -6.25 -2.79 -0.33
N LEU A 175 -6.91 -3.35 -1.35
CA LEU A 175 -6.57 -4.66 -1.90
C LEU A 175 -5.99 -4.53 -3.30
N ALA A 176 -4.82 -5.10 -3.52
CA ALA A 176 -4.27 -5.32 -4.85
C ALA A 176 -4.62 -6.74 -5.31
N VAL A 177 -5.58 -6.86 -6.22
CA VAL A 177 -5.95 -8.15 -6.83
C VAL A 177 -5.01 -8.46 -7.97
N LYS A 178 -4.36 -9.63 -7.92
CA LYS A 178 -3.53 -10.16 -9.00
C LYS A 178 -4.27 -11.28 -9.72
N ALA A 179 -4.80 -11.00 -10.93
CA ALA A 179 -5.61 -11.97 -11.68
C ALA A 179 -4.87 -13.30 -11.93
N ARG A 180 -3.59 -13.25 -12.27
CA ARG A 180 -2.78 -14.45 -12.55
C ARG A 180 -2.51 -15.32 -11.33
N SER A 181 -2.68 -14.79 -10.11
CA SER A 181 -2.61 -15.60 -8.90
C SER A 181 -3.93 -16.30 -8.59
N GLU A 182 -5.06 -15.73 -9.01
CA GLU A 182 -6.36 -16.41 -8.93
C GLU A 182 -6.47 -17.51 -9.98
N ASP A 183 -6.31 -17.15 -11.25
CA ASP A 183 -6.35 -18.10 -12.35
C ASP A 183 -5.52 -17.62 -13.54
N VAL A 184 -4.50 -18.39 -13.91
CA VAL A 184 -3.60 -18.04 -15.03
C VAL A 184 -4.26 -18.23 -16.41
N THR A 185 -5.36 -18.97 -16.49
CA THR A 185 -6.01 -19.37 -17.76
C THR A 185 -7.18 -18.46 -18.12
N ARG A 186 -7.76 -17.77 -17.14
CA ARG A 186 -8.95 -16.93 -17.33
C ARG A 186 -8.58 -15.51 -17.75
N ASP A 187 -9.52 -14.87 -18.40
CA ASP A 187 -9.47 -13.43 -18.69
C ASP A 187 -9.37 -12.64 -17.38
N PRO A 188 -8.43 -11.67 -17.24
CA PRO A 188 -8.27 -10.87 -16.03
C PRO A 188 -9.55 -10.13 -15.61
N ASP A 189 -10.34 -9.60 -16.56
CA ASP A 189 -11.54 -8.85 -16.21
C ASP A 189 -12.65 -9.75 -15.65
N ALA A 190 -12.74 -11.00 -16.11
CA ALA A 190 -13.63 -12.00 -15.53
C ALA A 190 -13.20 -12.36 -14.10
N VAL A 191 -11.90 -12.52 -13.86
CA VAL A 191 -11.37 -12.76 -12.50
C VAL A 191 -11.65 -11.58 -11.58
N PHE A 192 -11.43 -10.35 -12.04
CA PHE A 192 -11.72 -9.15 -11.24
C PHE A 192 -13.21 -9.00 -10.91
N ALA A 193 -14.11 -9.38 -11.84
CA ALA A 193 -15.54 -9.36 -11.57
C ALA A 193 -15.93 -10.34 -10.47
N ASP A 194 -15.37 -11.57 -10.47
CA ASP A 194 -15.64 -12.56 -9.44
C ASP A 194 -15.12 -12.10 -8.07
N VAL A 195 -13.89 -11.58 -8.00
CA VAL A 195 -13.30 -11.08 -6.75
C VAL A 195 -14.13 -9.93 -6.18
N ARG A 196 -14.59 -8.99 -7.01
CA ARG A 196 -15.45 -7.89 -6.56
C ARG A 196 -16.77 -8.41 -6.02
N ALA A 197 -17.42 -9.33 -6.74
CA ALA A 197 -18.69 -9.90 -6.30
C ALA A 197 -18.56 -10.65 -4.96
N GLU A 198 -17.43 -11.35 -4.73
CA GLU A 198 -17.17 -12.02 -3.44
C GLU A 198 -16.95 -11.00 -2.31
N LEU A 199 -16.21 -9.91 -2.55
CA LEU A 199 -15.98 -8.86 -1.56
C LEU A 199 -17.27 -8.16 -1.13
N GLU A 200 -18.23 -7.96 -2.03
CA GLU A 200 -19.50 -7.29 -1.76
C GLU A 200 -20.37 -8.00 -0.71
N ALA A 201 -20.03 -9.22 -0.31
CA ALA A 201 -20.68 -9.92 0.81
C ALA A 201 -20.50 -9.19 2.16
N SER A 202 -19.38 -8.49 2.37
CA SER A 202 -19.04 -7.80 3.64
C SER A 202 -18.53 -6.38 3.46
N TYR A 203 -18.20 -5.98 2.24
CA TYR A 203 -17.63 -4.68 1.94
C TYR A 203 -18.50 -3.87 0.97
N GLU A 204 -18.52 -2.57 1.15
CA GLU A 204 -18.92 -1.61 0.13
C GLU A 204 -17.68 -1.22 -0.67
N LEU A 205 -17.69 -1.48 -1.98
CA LEU A 205 -16.60 -1.08 -2.87
C LEU A 205 -16.73 0.42 -3.17
N LEU A 206 -15.73 1.20 -2.76
CA LEU A 206 -15.71 2.65 -2.95
C LEU A 206 -15.08 3.02 -4.29
N GLU A 207 -13.94 2.40 -4.62
CA GLU A 207 -13.25 2.62 -5.88
C GLU A 207 -12.58 1.33 -6.36
N THR A 208 -12.56 1.12 -7.67
CA THR A 208 -11.75 0.08 -8.31
C THR A 208 -11.06 0.64 -9.53
N ARG A 209 -9.77 0.31 -9.73
CA ARG A 209 -8.98 0.80 -10.85
C ARG A 209 -7.92 -0.20 -11.29
N ARG A 210 -7.78 -0.39 -12.61
CA ARG A 210 -6.65 -1.15 -13.17
C ARG A 210 -5.33 -0.43 -12.84
N LEU A 211 -4.30 -1.19 -12.48
CA LEU A 211 -3.02 -0.62 -12.05
C LEU A 211 -1.99 -0.49 -13.19
N GLU A 212 -2.40 -0.67 -14.45
CA GLU A 212 -1.56 -0.31 -15.58
C GLU A 212 -1.28 1.21 -15.58
N PRO A 213 -0.13 1.69 -16.06
CA PRO A 213 0.96 0.92 -16.67
C PRO A 213 1.91 0.27 -15.65
N TYR A 214 1.73 0.45 -14.35
CA TYR A 214 2.67 0.01 -13.32
C TYR A 214 2.63 -1.51 -13.10
N HIS A 215 1.44 -2.09 -13.06
CA HIS A 215 1.24 -3.53 -12.80
C HIS A 215 0.21 -4.11 -13.77
N ALA A 216 0.68 -4.90 -14.75
CA ALA A 216 -0.19 -5.61 -15.67
C ALA A 216 -1.02 -6.68 -14.93
N ASP A 217 -2.29 -6.87 -15.35
CA ASP A 217 -3.22 -7.84 -14.77
C ASP A 217 -3.46 -7.66 -13.25
N HIS A 218 -3.40 -6.40 -12.78
CA HIS A 218 -3.72 -6.05 -11.39
C HIS A 218 -4.88 -5.04 -11.32
N LEU A 219 -5.74 -5.23 -10.30
CA LEU A 219 -6.81 -4.30 -9.94
C LEU A 219 -6.56 -3.78 -8.53
N GLY A 220 -6.53 -2.45 -8.36
CA GLY A 220 -6.64 -1.80 -7.06
C GLY A 220 -8.11 -1.72 -6.64
N VAL A 221 -8.39 -2.07 -5.41
CA VAL A 221 -9.71 -1.98 -4.78
C VAL A 221 -9.59 -1.20 -3.49
N VAL A 222 -10.43 -0.18 -3.34
CA VAL A 222 -10.67 0.53 -2.08
C VAL A 222 -12.09 0.19 -1.63
N ALA A 223 -12.23 -0.28 -0.40
CA ALA A 223 -13.51 -0.68 0.15
C ALA A 223 -13.61 -0.34 1.65
N ARG A 224 -14.82 -0.35 2.19
CA ARG A 224 -15.08 -0.21 3.64
C ARG A 224 -16.03 -1.31 4.12
N PRO A 225 -16.05 -1.63 5.42
CA PRO A 225 -17.06 -2.52 6.00
C PRO A 225 -18.48 -2.04 5.69
N ARG A 226 -19.44 -2.98 5.62
CA ARG A 226 -20.88 -2.68 5.46
C ARG A 226 -21.56 -2.52 6.78
#